data_29fb9cd17ffb99d332e5a0cf6c44e7df
#
_entry.id   29fb9cd17ffb99d332e5a0cf6c44e7df
#
_cell.length_a   1.000
_cell.length_b   1.000
_cell.length_c   1.000
_cell.angle_alpha   90.00
_cell.angle_beta   90.00
_cell.angle_gamma   90.00
#
_symmetry.space_group_name_H-M   'P 1'
#
loop_
_entity.id
_entity.type
_entity.pdbx_description
1 polymer ?
#
loop_
_entity_poly.entity_id
_entity_poly.type
_entity_poly.pdbx_seq_one_letter_code
_entity_poly.pdbx_strand_id
1 'polypeptide(L)'
;MKFRKYAFWLALLPIALCLLALACTPPKRVGGPVRPNQPGRPTDRKPQSPMDTIRWTPGNPKPPIKNNPTRPGEQPTYRPGDTYHIAFLLPFLTNQASGSTVPEKSRLAVQFYAGAKIALEQLSREGNINLVADVYDTQAEDADSQRLMTNSRLEKAQVFIGPIRASHITSFAEWAKVRRKILVSPESPSTGLTTKNPDFIQINPSLQAHCAAITQYIRQQNQPDAVTLVCKEKEADRLAYFQQANLVAGGTRFAELVVPDATTSFDKFDLRKYLRPGRTAVFVMPSWASQDFVMAFLRNLKAIKGSNRVEVYGMPQWQGFEAIEPEYLTALNVHISAAAYLDYSAPAIKTFQQSFYEATGTLPEEDGFNGYDVTMFTGKMLMQYGLSFPGRLSGQIFRGLRGDLRFAPVYTTTVPDDRTNQYDYLENTFVHILKFDKYGFVPVEN
;
A
#
# COMPACT_ATOMS: atom_id res chain seq x y z
N MET A 1 -33.88 -27.13 -51.12
CA MET A 1 -33.87 -28.52 -50.63
C MET A 1 -32.66 -28.73 -49.74
N LYS A 2 -32.68 -28.19 -48.45
CA LYS A 2 -31.61 -28.39 -47.44
C LYS A 2 -32.14 -27.88 -46.04
N PHE A 3 -33.24 -28.40 -45.54
CA PHE A 3 -33.76 -28.05 -44.20
C PHE A 3 -34.30 -29.27 -43.47
N ARG A 4 -33.54 -30.40 -43.47
CA ARG A 4 -34.08 -31.63 -42.85
C ARG A 4 -33.08 -32.42 -42.00
N LYS A 5 -31.95 -31.81 -41.57
CA LYS A 5 -30.93 -32.52 -40.78
C LYS A 5 -30.71 -32.01 -39.34
N TYR A 6 -31.41 -30.98 -38.90
CA TYR A 6 -31.19 -30.44 -37.52
C TYR A 6 -32.33 -30.77 -36.52
N ALA A 7 -33.42 -31.39 -36.97
CA ALA A 7 -34.54 -31.69 -36.09
C ALA A 7 -34.33 -32.91 -35.19
N PHE A 8 -33.33 -33.76 -35.48
CA PHE A 8 -33.13 -35.01 -34.75
C PHE A 8 -32.23 -34.89 -33.53
N TRP A 9 -31.46 -33.79 -33.41
CA TRP A 9 -30.54 -33.58 -32.27
C TRP A 9 -31.17 -32.79 -31.11
N LEU A 10 -32.26 -32.09 -31.33
CA LEU A 10 -32.98 -31.32 -30.33
C LEU A 10 -33.94 -32.14 -29.45
N ALA A 11 -34.27 -33.36 -29.87
CA ALA A 11 -35.18 -34.24 -29.13
C ALA A 11 -34.48 -35.14 -28.08
N LEU A 12 -33.14 -35.23 -28.08
CA LEU A 12 -32.36 -36.06 -27.15
C LEU A 12 -31.79 -35.29 -25.96
N LEU A 13 -31.84 -33.95 -25.96
CA LEU A 13 -31.33 -33.13 -24.88
C LEU A 13 -32.10 -33.22 -23.54
N PRO A 14 -33.43 -33.37 -23.49
CA PRO A 14 -34.16 -33.47 -22.23
C PRO A 14 -34.00 -34.81 -21.52
N ILE A 15 -33.66 -35.89 -22.24
CA ILE A 15 -33.53 -37.24 -21.65
C ILE A 15 -32.18 -37.40 -20.91
N ALA A 16 -31.14 -36.74 -21.38
CA ALA A 16 -29.83 -36.76 -20.72
C ALA A 16 -29.80 -35.91 -19.41
N LEU A 17 -30.65 -34.89 -19.31
CA LEU A 17 -30.73 -34.04 -18.10
C LEU A 17 -31.52 -34.68 -16.95
N CYS A 18 -32.43 -35.62 -17.25
CA CYS A 18 -33.20 -36.34 -16.24
C CYS A 18 -32.46 -37.51 -15.58
N LEU A 19 -31.39 -38.02 -16.20
CA LEU A 19 -30.59 -39.11 -15.64
C LEU A 19 -29.46 -38.66 -14.69
N LEU A 20 -29.15 -37.38 -14.66
CA LEU A 20 -28.14 -36.79 -13.72
C LEU A 20 -28.75 -36.29 -12.40
N ALA A 21 -30.09 -36.29 -12.26
CA ALA A 21 -30.78 -35.82 -11.06
C ALA A 21 -31.04 -36.91 -9.99
N LEU A 22 -30.62 -38.17 -10.23
CA LEU A 22 -30.93 -39.30 -9.33
C LEU A 22 -29.77 -39.81 -8.48
N ALA A 23 -28.66 -39.12 -8.43
CA ALA A 23 -27.45 -39.61 -7.77
C ALA A 23 -26.91 -38.75 -6.60
N CYS A 24 -27.75 -37.98 -5.89
CA CYS A 24 -27.34 -37.31 -4.66
C CYS A 24 -28.42 -37.38 -3.59
N THR A 25 -28.52 -38.54 -2.89
CA THR A 25 -29.22 -38.59 -1.59
C THR A 25 -28.15 -38.57 -0.47
N PRO A 26 -28.21 -37.60 0.49
CA PRO A 26 -27.32 -37.61 1.64
C PRO A 26 -27.72 -38.72 2.64
N PRO A 27 -26.77 -39.33 3.37
CA PRO A 27 -27.05 -40.38 4.33
C PRO A 27 -27.86 -39.86 5.51
N LYS A 28 -28.96 -40.60 5.87
CA LYS A 28 -29.75 -40.34 7.07
C LYS A 28 -28.93 -40.58 8.33
N ARG A 29 -28.81 -39.55 9.16
CA ARG A 29 -28.30 -39.70 10.53
C ARG A 29 -29.30 -40.47 11.38
N VAL A 30 -28.86 -41.55 12.00
CA VAL A 30 -29.61 -42.31 13.00
C VAL A 30 -29.64 -41.46 14.29
N GLY A 31 -30.84 -41.16 14.77
CA GLY A 31 -31.04 -40.38 16.00
C GLY A 31 -30.73 -41.20 17.26
N GLY A 32 -29.91 -40.63 18.14
CA GLY A 32 -29.75 -41.08 19.51
C GLY A 32 -30.87 -40.57 20.42
N PRO A 33 -31.08 -41.13 21.61
CA PRO A 33 -32.27 -40.92 22.43
C PRO A 33 -32.39 -39.49 22.99
N VAL A 34 -33.61 -38.97 22.86
CA VAL A 34 -34.06 -37.66 23.36
C VAL A 34 -34.11 -37.68 24.89
N ARG A 35 -33.40 -36.76 25.55
CA ARG A 35 -33.59 -36.42 26.98
C ARG A 35 -34.64 -35.33 27.13
N PRO A 36 -35.49 -35.38 28.18
CA PRO A 36 -36.57 -34.44 28.37
C PRO A 36 -36.09 -33.02 28.72
N ASN A 37 -36.79 -32.02 28.20
CA ASN A 37 -36.62 -30.59 28.40
C ASN A 37 -36.55 -30.16 29.87
N GLN A 38 -35.50 -29.44 30.24
CA GLN A 38 -35.54 -28.48 31.36
C GLN A 38 -35.87 -27.09 30.80
N PRO A 39 -36.67 -26.27 31.53
CA PRO A 39 -37.02 -24.93 31.10
C PRO A 39 -35.77 -24.03 31.14
N GLY A 40 -35.48 -23.43 29.99
CA GLY A 40 -34.34 -22.56 29.78
C GLY A 40 -34.44 -21.26 30.56
N ARG A 41 -33.40 -20.96 31.31
CA ARG A 41 -33.13 -19.65 31.90
C ARG A 41 -32.93 -18.65 30.76
N PRO A 42 -33.45 -17.41 30.81
CA PRO A 42 -33.21 -16.40 29.79
C PRO A 42 -31.72 -16.09 29.74
N THR A 43 -31.08 -16.42 28.68
CA THR A 43 -29.72 -15.94 28.40
C THR A 43 -29.83 -14.50 27.93
N ASP A 44 -29.44 -13.55 28.76
CA ASP A 44 -29.10 -12.19 28.36
C ASP A 44 -28.01 -12.27 27.30
N ARG A 45 -28.40 -12.34 26.00
CA ARG A 45 -27.51 -12.06 24.91
C ARG A 45 -27.27 -10.56 24.91
N LYS A 46 -26.18 -10.14 25.55
CA LYS A 46 -25.62 -8.82 25.28
C LYS A 46 -25.41 -8.71 23.76
N PRO A 47 -25.76 -7.57 23.13
CA PRO A 47 -25.48 -7.37 21.73
C PRO A 47 -23.98 -7.58 21.50
N GLN A 48 -23.61 -8.45 20.60
CA GLN A 48 -22.21 -8.65 20.21
C GLN A 48 -21.70 -7.32 19.68
N SER A 49 -20.73 -6.77 20.36
CA SER A 49 -20.03 -5.57 19.92
C SER A 49 -19.37 -5.85 18.57
N PRO A 50 -19.43 -4.95 17.58
CA PRO A 50 -18.75 -5.10 16.31
C PRO A 50 -17.22 -4.92 16.43
N MET A 51 -16.66 -5.24 17.58
CA MET A 51 -15.26 -5.05 17.92
C MET A 51 -14.63 -6.38 18.34
N ASP A 52 -13.53 -6.72 17.67
CA ASP A 52 -12.65 -7.80 18.12
C ASP A 52 -11.50 -7.18 18.93
N THR A 53 -11.34 -7.62 20.18
CA THR A 53 -10.26 -7.20 21.06
C THR A 53 -9.37 -8.39 21.35
N ILE A 54 -8.16 -8.37 20.79
CA ILE A 54 -7.16 -9.40 21.03
C ILE A 54 -6.05 -8.83 21.91
N ARG A 55 -5.64 -9.58 22.93
CA ARG A 55 -4.55 -9.20 23.82
C ARG A 55 -3.37 -10.11 23.58
N TRP A 56 -2.24 -9.54 23.29
CA TRP A 56 -0.96 -10.23 23.20
C TRP A 56 -0.14 -9.92 24.43
N THR A 57 0.14 -10.94 25.24
CA THR A 57 1.06 -10.84 26.36
C THR A 57 2.36 -11.56 26.02
N PRO A 58 3.51 -11.07 26.47
CA PRO A 58 4.78 -11.72 26.21
C PRO A 58 4.76 -13.17 26.71
N GLY A 59 5.31 -14.09 25.92
CA GLY A 59 5.71 -15.40 26.43
C GLY A 59 6.84 -15.24 27.45
N ASN A 60 7.23 -16.35 28.16
CA ASN A 60 8.31 -16.31 29.12
C ASN A 60 9.53 -15.56 28.60
N PRO A 61 10.06 -14.57 29.34
CA PRO A 61 11.11 -13.69 28.84
C PRO A 61 12.37 -14.47 28.49
N LYS A 62 12.79 -14.37 27.23
CA LYS A 62 14.16 -14.69 26.82
C LYS A 62 15.10 -13.62 27.40
N PRO A 63 16.36 -13.96 27.74
CA PRO A 63 17.30 -12.99 28.26
C PRO A 63 17.47 -11.82 27.29
N PRO A 64 17.67 -10.59 27.78
CA PRO A 64 17.69 -9.38 26.98
C PRO A 64 18.72 -9.46 25.85
N ILE A 65 18.27 -9.20 24.64
CA ILE A 65 19.15 -8.97 23.48
C ILE A 65 19.99 -7.73 23.84
N LYS A 66 21.32 -7.87 23.82
CA LYS A 66 22.25 -6.75 24.05
C LYS A 66 21.93 -5.65 23.06
N ASN A 67 21.36 -4.56 23.56
CA ASN A 67 21.07 -3.36 22.79
C ASN A 67 22.33 -2.79 22.18
N ASN A 68 22.28 -2.42 20.91
CA ASN A 68 23.28 -1.54 20.30
C ASN A 68 23.38 -0.25 21.15
N PRO A 69 24.58 0.32 21.33
CA PRO A 69 24.75 1.43 22.26
C PRO A 69 23.90 2.63 21.84
N THR A 70 22.93 2.95 22.67
CA THR A 70 22.23 4.23 22.71
C THR A 70 23.25 5.35 22.86
N ARG A 71 23.07 6.47 22.17
CA ARG A 71 23.91 7.65 22.35
C ARG A 71 23.96 8.03 23.85
N PRO A 72 25.16 8.40 24.40
CA PRO A 72 25.24 8.73 25.81
C PRO A 72 24.30 9.90 26.16
N GLY A 73 23.37 9.69 27.06
CA GLY A 73 22.43 10.72 27.55
C GLY A 73 20.95 10.50 27.25
N GLU A 74 20.57 9.57 26.38
CA GLU A 74 19.15 9.25 26.11
C GLU A 74 18.68 8.08 26.98
N GLN A 75 17.84 8.37 27.96
CA GLN A 75 17.10 7.31 28.66
C GLN A 75 16.05 6.75 27.71
N PRO A 76 15.88 5.41 27.60
CA PRO A 76 14.78 4.84 26.85
C PRO A 76 13.45 5.31 27.45
N THR A 77 12.61 5.93 26.65
CA THR A 77 11.27 6.37 27.03
C THR A 77 10.29 5.21 27.22
N TYR A 78 10.73 4.02 26.95
CA TYR A 78 10.01 2.75 27.10
C TYR A 78 10.40 2.08 28.44
N ARG A 79 9.39 1.55 29.16
CA ARG A 79 9.57 0.71 30.34
C ARG A 79 9.12 -0.70 30.02
N PRO A 80 9.93 -1.74 30.33
CA PRO A 80 9.48 -3.12 30.22
C PRO A 80 8.18 -3.35 30.98
N GLY A 81 7.16 -3.90 30.30
CA GLY A 81 5.84 -4.11 30.88
C GLY A 81 4.79 -3.04 30.59
N ASP A 82 5.17 -1.92 29.93
CA ASP A 82 4.17 -0.95 29.45
C ASP A 82 3.17 -1.63 28.50
N THR A 83 1.90 -1.24 28.63
CA THR A 83 0.81 -1.72 27.78
C THR A 83 0.41 -0.61 26.80
N TYR A 84 0.45 -0.93 25.51
CA TYR A 84 0.02 -0.03 24.45
C TYR A 84 -1.26 -0.52 23.79
N HIS A 85 -2.20 0.37 23.60
CA HIS A 85 -3.45 0.11 22.91
C HIS A 85 -3.36 0.61 21.46
N ILE A 86 -3.52 -0.31 20.53
CA ILE A 86 -3.54 -0.04 19.08
C ILE A 86 -4.96 -0.25 18.58
N ALA A 87 -5.51 0.71 17.83
CA ALA A 87 -6.78 0.57 17.15
C ALA A 87 -6.57 0.42 15.64
N PHE A 88 -7.06 -0.67 15.07
CA PHE A 88 -7.12 -0.85 13.63
C PHE A 88 -8.44 -0.30 13.10
N LEU A 89 -8.36 0.64 12.17
CA LEU A 89 -9.51 1.31 11.55
C LEU A 89 -9.63 0.84 10.10
N LEU A 90 -10.40 -0.22 9.86
CA LEU A 90 -10.42 -0.93 8.59
C LEU A 90 -11.85 -1.04 8.02
N PRO A 91 -12.04 -0.94 6.69
CA PRO A 91 -13.36 -0.99 6.06
C PRO A 91 -13.82 -2.45 5.83
N PHE A 92 -14.22 -3.15 6.88
CA PHE A 92 -14.75 -4.52 6.75
C PHE A 92 -16.14 -4.59 6.11
N LEU A 93 -16.88 -3.46 6.13
CA LEU A 93 -18.20 -3.35 5.52
C LEU A 93 -19.20 -4.40 6.07
N THR A 94 -19.15 -4.64 7.38
CA THR A 94 -19.99 -5.65 8.02
C THR A 94 -21.48 -5.37 7.88
N ASN A 95 -21.89 -4.10 7.69
CA ASN A 95 -23.25 -3.70 7.39
C ASN A 95 -23.75 -4.15 6.00
N GLN A 96 -22.84 -4.52 5.10
CA GLN A 96 -23.14 -5.01 3.75
C GLN A 96 -22.98 -6.53 3.64
N ALA A 97 -22.53 -7.21 4.70
CA ALA A 97 -22.41 -8.65 4.73
C ALA A 97 -23.80 -9.32 4.75
N SER A 98 -23.97 -10.38 3.95
CA SER A 98 -25.22 -11.14 3.89
C SER A 98 -24.95 -12.64 4.03
N GLY A 99 -25.48 -13.23 5.09
CA GLY A 99 -25.23 -14.63 5.41
C GLY A 99 -23.75 -14.92 5.64
N SER A 100 -23.17 -15.82 4.84
CA SER A 100 -21.74 -16.17 4.85
C SER A 100 -20.91 -15.39 3.83
N THR A 101 -21.53 -14.46 3.08
CA THR A 101 -20.85 -13.72 2.00
C THR A 101 -20.28 -12.42 2.54
N VAL A 102 -18.98 -12.27 2.38
CA VAL A 102 -18.23 -11.06 2.71
C VAL A 102 -18.16 -10.18 1.46
N PRO A 103 -18.43 -8.86 1.56
CA PRO A 103 -18.31 -7.96 0.42
C PRO A 103 -16.91 -8.00 -0.20
N GLU A 104 -16.81 -8.07 -1.53
CA GLU A 104 -15.51 -8.07 -2.23
C GLU A 104 -14.66 -6.84 -1.85
N LYS A 105 -15.29 -5.70 -1.69
CA LYS A 105 -14.63 -4.45 -1.28
C LYS A 105 -14.01 -4.49 0.13
N SER A 106 -14.36 -5.48 0.97
CA SER A 106 -13.75 -5.68 2.29
C SER A 106 -12.49 -6.55 2.23
N ARG A 107 -12.16 -7.13 1.07
CA ARG A 107 -11.01 -8.04 0.88
C ARG A 107 -9.70 -7.42 1.35
N LEU A 108 -9.46 -6.16 0.99
CA LEU A 108 -8.33 -5.38 1.47
C LEU A 108 -8.26 -5.40 3.01
N ALA A 109 -9.38 -5.06 3.70
CA ALA A 109 -9.41 -5.01 5.16
C ALA A 109 -9.13 -6.38 5.80
N VAL A 110 -9.70 -7.44 5.22
CA VAL A 110 -9.50 -8.82 5.70
C VAL A 110 -8.05 -9.27 5.53
N GLN A 111 -7.46 -9.04 4.35
CA GLN A 111 -6.07 -9.37 4.07
C GLN A 111 -5.13 -8.58 4.97
N PHE A 112 -5.32 -7.27 5.07
CA PHE A 112 -4.52 -6.38 5.93
C PHE A 112 -4.56 -6.85 7.38
N TYR A 113 -5.74 -7.11 7.91
CA TYR A 113 -5.89 -7.55 9.30
C TYR A 113 -5.28 -8.94 9.55
N ALA A 114 -5.39 -9.86 8.61
CA ALA A 114 -4.75 -11.17 8.71
C ALA A 114 -3.22 -11.05 8.81
N GLY A 115 -2.61 -10.20 7.97
CA GLY A 115 -1.18 -9.89 8.06
C GLY A 115 -0.81 -9.21 9.38
N ALA A 116 -1.62 -8.26 9.84
CA ALA A 116 -1.43 -7.57 11.11
C ALA A 116 -1.46 -8.53 12.30
N LYS A 117 -2.35 -9.53 12.32
CA LYS A 117 -2.40 -10.57 13.36
C LYS A 117 -1.09 -11.36 13.46
N ILE A 118 -0.53 -11.77 12.33
CA ILE A 118 0.75 -12.49 12.28
C ILE A 118 1.87 -11.61 12.87
N ALA A 119 1.89 -10.32 12.52
CA ALA A 119 2.86 -9.38 13.07
C ALA A 119 2.71 -9.23 14.60
N LEU A 120 1.48 -9.09 15.10
CA LEU A 120 1.21 -9.00 16.53
C LEU A 120 1.65 -10.25 17.30
N GLU A 121 1.41 -11.43 16.75
CA GLU A 121 1.89 -12.70 17.32
C GLU A 121 3.41 -12.76 17.34
N GLN A 122 4.08 -12.33 16.28
CA GLN A 122 5.54 -12.28 16.23
C GLN A 122 6.10 -11.30 17.27
N LEU A 123 5.55 -10.09 17.35
CA LEU A 123 5.94 -9.07 18.33
C LEU A 123 5.78 -9.57 19.77
N SER A 124 4.71 -10.32 20.06
CA SER A 124 4.49 -10.90 21.40
C SER A 124 5.53 -11.97 21.76
N ARG A 125 6.05 -12.71 20.78
CA ARG A 125 7.11 -13.70 20.97
C ARG A 125 8.49 -13.08 21.15
N GLU A 126 8.75 -11.96 20.45
CA GLU A 126 10.05 -11.31 20.46
C GLU A 126 10.30 -10.46 21.71
N GLY A 127 9.25 -10.02 22.39
CA GLY A 127 9.43 -8.88 23.18
C GLY A 127 8.91 -8.79 24.57
N ASN A 128 9.23 -7.69 25.21
CA ASN A 128 8.86 -7.24 26.54
C ASN A 128 7.74 -6.20 26.47
N ILE A 129 6.89 -6.24 25.45
CA ILE A 129 5.82 -5.27 25.23
C ILE A 129 4.46 -5.96 25.38
N ASN A 130 3.53 -5.30 26.06
CA ASN A 130 2.13 -5.70 26.09
C ASN A 130 1.36 -4.88 25.04
N LEU A 131 0.80 -5.55 24.04
CA LEU A 131 -0.04 -4.92 23.03
C LEU A 131 -1.49 -5.35 23.22
N VAL A 132 -2.40 -4.39 23.22
CA VAL A 132 -3.84 -4.61 23.15
C VAL A 132 -4.31 -4.03 21.82
N ALA A 133 -4.81 -4.88 20.95
CA ALA A 133 -5.29 -4.48 19.63
C ALA A 133 -6.81 -4.56 19.58
N ASP A 134 -7.44 -3.43 19.32
CA ASP A 134 -8.86 -3.30 19.07
C ASP A 134 -9.11 -3.07 17.59
N VAL A 135 -10.12 -3.72 17.01
CA VAL A 135 -10.45 -3.61 15.59
C VAL A 135 -11.81 -2.94 15.43
N TYR A 136 -11.85 -1.92 14.60
CA TYR A 136 -13.05 -1.13 14.32
C TYR A 136 -13.35 -1.14 12.82
N ASP A 137 -14.59 -1.42 12.48
CA ASP A 137 -15.07 -1.33 11.10
C ASP A 137 -15.44 0.13 10.79
N THR A 138 -14.68 0.73 9.86
CA THR A 138 -14.93 2.11 9.42
C THR A 138 -16.10 2.22 8.45
N GLN A 139 -16.63 1.11 7.99
CA GLN A 139 -17.70 1.04 6.98
C GLN A 139 -17.38 1.83 5.70
N ALA A 140 -18.40 2.14 4.89
CA ALA A 140 -18.21 2.85 3.62
C ALA A 140 -18.49 4.36 3.74
N GLU A 141 -19.38 4.75 4.64
CA GLU A 141 -19.91 6.10 4.71
C GLU A 141 -19.18 6.97 5.74
N ASP A 142 -19.00 8.25 5.42
CA ASP A 142 -18.34 9.21 6.31
C ASP A 142 -19.08 9.34 7.66
N ALA A 143 -20.41 9.20 7.66
CA ALA A 143 -21.22 9.23 8.88
C ALA A 143 -20.86 8.09 9.87
N ASP A 144 -20.55 6.90 9.35
CA ASP A 144 -20.14 5.77 10.19
C ASP A 144 -18.78 6.01 10.81
N SER A 145 -17.86 6.56 10.03
CA SER A 145 -16.53 6.98 10.49
C SER A 145 -16.63 8.05 11.60
N GLN A 146 -17.49 9.05 11.44
CA GLN A 146 -17.73 10.07 12.47
C GLN A 146 -18.32 9.48 13.74
N ARG A 147 -19.24 8.49 13.61
CA ARG A 147 -19.81 7.79 14.76
C ARG A 147 -18.76 7.03 15.57
N LEU A 148 -17.75 6.46 14.90
CA LEU A 148 -16.64 5.81 15.59
C LEU A 148 -15.88 6.78 16.50
N MET A 149 -15.67 8.02 16.07
CA MET A 149 -14.96 9.03 16.85
C MET A 149 -15.68 9.42 18.16
N THR A 150 -16.96 9.06 18.32
CA THR A 150 -17.71 9.24 19.56
C THR A 150 -17.66 8.02 20.49
N ASN A 151 -17.01 6.92 20.05
CA ASN A 151 -16.90 5.71 20.85
C ASN A 151 -15.85 5.87 21.94
N SER A 152 -16.26 5.80 23.21
CA SER A 152 -15.37 5.95 24.37
C SER A 152 -14.27 4.88 24.47
N ARG A 153 -14.46 3.72 23.83
CA ARG A 153 -13.42 2.68 23.77
C ARG A 153 -12.30 3.07 22.81
N LEU A 154 -12.62 3.79 21.72
CA LEU A 154 -11.63 4.30 20.77
C LEU A 154 -10.66 5.28 21.45
N GLU A 155 -11.12 6.03 22.45
CA GLU A 155 -10.28 6.96 23.20
C GLU A 155 -9.19 6.28 24.04
N LYS A 156 -9.32 5.00 24.35
CA LYS A 156 -8.27 4.24 25.04
C LYS A 156 -7.05 3.96 24.16
N ALA A 157 -7.24 3.89 22.87
CA ALA A 157 -6.16 3.67 21.93
C ALA A 157 -5.19 4.86 21.93
N GLN A 158 -3.92 4.56 21.87
CA GLN A 158 -2.82 5.53 21.80
C GLN A 158 -2.29 5.66 20.39
N VAL A 159 -2.39 4.57 19.60
CA VAL A 159 -1.94 4.47 18.21
C VAL A 159 -3.08 3.95 17.36
N PHE A 160 -3.30 4.58 16.23
CA PHE A 160 -4.28 4.18 15.22
C PHE A 160 -3.57 3.72 13.96
N ILE A 161 -3.96 2.60 13.39
CA ILE A 161 -3.53 2.11 12.08
C ILE A 161 -4.74 2.16 11.15
N GLY A 162 -4.69 3.01 10.13
CA GLY A 162 -5.84 3.42 9.35
C GLY A 162 -6.40 4.77 9.84
N PRO A 163 -7.54 5.22 9.29
CA PRO A 163 -8.36 4.56 8.29
C PRO A 163 -7.69 4.49 6.92
N ILE A 164 -8.27 3.67 6.03
CA ILE A 164 -7.72 3.45 4.68
C ILE A 164 -8.26 4.47 3.67
N ARG A 165 -9.55 4.83 3.77
CA ARG A 165 -10.18 5.75 2.83
C ARG A 165 -9.73 7.20 3.09
N ALA A 166 -9.30 7.90 2.04
CA ALA A 166 -8.79 9.27 2.15
C ALA A 166 -9.79 10.26 2.80
N SER A 167 -11.10 10.15 2.51
CA SER A 167 -12.14 10.98 3.14
C SER A 167 -12.21 10.80 4.65
N HIS A 168 -11.99 9.58 5.13
CA HIS A 168 -11.99 9.29 6.58
C HIS A 168 -10.70 9.77 7.25
N ILE A 169 -9.55 9.72 6.54
CA ILE A 169 -8.23 10.05 7.12
C ILE A 169 -8.21 11.48 7.64
N THR A 170 -8.69 12.46 6.86
CA THR A 170 -8.67 13.87 7.26
C THR A 170 -9.40 14.10 8.58
N SER A 171 -10.61 13.55 8.73
CA SER A 171 -11.40 13.67 9.95
C SER A 171 -10.74 13.00 11.14
N PHE A 172 -10.22 11.79 10.95
CA PHE A 172 -9.50 11.07 12.01
C PHE A 172 -8.17 11.73 12.37
N ALA A 173 -7.45 12.29 11.40
CA ALA A 173 -6.20 12.99 11.64
C ALA A 173 -6.38 14.21 12.55
N GLU A 174 -7.41 15.03 12.30
CA GLU A 174 -7.72 16.17 13.16
C GLU A 174 -8.24 15.74 14.53
N TRP A 175 -9.08 14.69 14.59
CA TRP A 175 -9.56 14.12 15.84
C TRP A 175 -8.41 13.56 16.71
N ALA A 176 -7.46 12.83 16.09
CA ALA A 176 -6.30 12.26 16.77
C ALA A 176 -5.31 13.34 17.23
N LYS A 177 -5.05 14.35 16.37
CA LYS A 177 -4.17 15.48 16.66
C LYS A 177 -4.57 16.23 17.93
N VAL A 178 -5.86 16.60 18.07
CA VAL A 178 -6.38 17.29 19.26
C VAL A 178 -6.16 16.47 20.53
N ARG A 179 -6.15 15.13 20.40
CA ARG A 179 -5.98 14.18 21.50
C ARG A 179 -4.54 13.69 21.68
N ARG A 180 -3.59 14.21 20.88
CA ARG A 180 -2.19 13.80 20.88
C ARG A 180 -2.04 12.29 20.72
N LYS A 181 -2.77 11.73 19.76
CA LYS A 181 -2.74 10.31 19.40
C LYS A 181 -1.95 10.13 18.12
N ILE A 182 -1.21 9.04 18.04
CA ILE A 182 -0.45 8.71 16.83
C ILE A 182 -1.39 8.07 15.81
N LEU A 183 -1.35 8.57 14.57
CA LEU A 183 -2.10 8.02 13.44
C LEU A 183 -1.15 7.55 12.35
N VAL A 184 -1.15 6.26 12.08
CA VAL A 184 -0.39 5.63 10.99
C VAL A 184 -1.35 5.39 9.81
N SER A 185 -1.16 6.10 8.71
CA SER A 185 -1.93 5.96 7.47
C SER A 185 -1.23 4.97 6.53
N PRO A 186 -1.77 3.74 6.33
CA PRO A 186 -1.05 2.69 5.62
C PRO A 186 -1.12 2.78 4.10
N GLU A 187 -2.22 3.31 3.53
CA GLU A 187 -2.54 3.15 2.10
C GLU A 187 -2.59 4.45 1.31
N SER A 188 -2.95 5.57 1.93
CA SER A 188 -3.18 6.79 1.18
C SER A 188 -1.87 7.46 0.76
N PRO A 189 -1.63 7.72 -0.55
CA PRO A 189 -0.52 8.52 -1.04
C PRO A 189 -0.87 10.02 -1.11
N SER A 190 -2.05 10.43 -0.62
CA SER A 190 -2.53 11.79 -0.73
C SER A 190 -1.76 12.75 0.16
N THR A 191 -1.43 13.91 -0.35
CA THR A 191 -0.79 15.00 0.41
C THR A 191 -1.82 15.94 1.01
N GLY A 192 -1.43 16.70 2.05
CA GLY A 192 -2.29 17.73 2.64
C GLY A 192 -3.47 17.18 3.45
N LEU A 193 -3.42 15.93 3.88
CA LEU A 193 -4.46 15.30 4.71
C LEU A 193 -4.57 15.92 6.09
N THR A 194 -3.50 16.47 6.60
CA THR A 194 -3.42 17.17 7.89
C THR A 194 -2.28 18.18 7.88
N THR A 195 -2.30 19.14 8.79
CA THR A 195 -1.25 20.15 8.97
C THR A 195 -0.87 20.27 10.43
N LYS A 196 0.40 20.62 10.72
CA LYS A 196 0.90 20.79 12.10
C LYS A 196 0.54 19.58 13.00
N ASN A 197 0.71 18.37 12.47
CA ASN A 197 0.37 17.11 13.11
C ASN A 197 1.59 16.14 13.10
N PRO A 198 2.58 16.37 13.95
CA PRO A 198 3.80 15.57 13.98
C PRO A 198 3.58 14.09 14.34
N ASP A 199 2.40 13.76 14.86
CA ASP A 199 2.02 12.40 15.22
C ASP A 199 1.27 11.67 14.08
N PHE A 200 1.14 12.30 12.91
CA PHE A 200 0.62 11.65 11.70
C PHE A 200 1.78 11.08 10.86
N ILE A 201 1.67 9.80 10.51
CA ILE A 201 2.69 9.05 9.78
C ILE A 201 2.07 8.44 8.54
N GLN A 202 2.52 8.86 7.37
CA GLN A 202 2.09 8.33 6.08
C GLN A 202 3.07 7.27 5.59
N ILE A 203 2.57 6.03 5.42
CA ILE A 203 3.39 4.89 5.00
C ILE A 203 3.54 4.84 3.47
N ASN A 204 2.45 5.09 2.74
CA ASN A 204 2.50 5.04 1.28
C ASN A 204 3.07 6.36 0.73
N PRO A 205 4.18 6.31 -0.04
CA PRO A 205 4.81 7.50 -0.59
C PRO A 205 3.87 8.30 -1.50
N SER A 206 3.94 9.62 -1.40
CA SER A 206 3.20 10.52 -2.29
C SER A 206 3.76 10.55 -3.70
N LEU A 207 2.99 11.13 -4.62
CA LEU A 207 3.48 11.43 -5.97
C LEU A 207 4.79 12.22 -5.94
N GLN A 208 4.92 13.17 -5.01
CA GLN A 208 6.14 13.98 -4.87
C GLN A 208 7.34 13.11 -4.49
N ALA A 209 7.18 12.14 -3.59
CA ALA A 209 8.23 11.19 -3.23
C ALA A 209 8.64 10.32 -4.42
N HIS A 210 7.68 9.83 -5.22
CA HIS A 210 7.97 9.09 -6.45
C HIS A 210 8.76 9.94 -7.46
N CYS A 211 8.34 11.19 -7.70
CA CYS A 211 9.04 12.10 -8.61
C CYS A 211 10.46 12.42 -8.11
N ALA A 212 10.64 12.60 -6.81
CA ALA A 212 11.94 12.84 -6.21
C ALA A 212 12.88 11.63 -6.36
N ALA A 213 12.39 10.41 -6.10
CA ALA A 213 13.16 9.18 -6.24
C ALA A 213 13.60 8.94 -7.69
N ILE A 214 12.68 9.09 -8.66
CA ILE A 214 13.02 9.01 -10.09
C ILE A 214 14.08 10.05 -10.47
N THR A 215 13.89 11.30 -10.04
CA THR A 215 14.84 12.39 -10.33
C THR A 215 16.21 12.11 -9.76
N GLN A 216 16.29 11.66 -8.49
CA GLN A 216 17.54 11.31 -7.84
C GLN A 216 18.26 10.18 -8.57
N TYR A 217 17.54 9.12 -8.93
CA TYR A 217 18.12 7.99 -9.68
C TYR A 217 18.66 8.43 -11.04
N ILE A 218 17.88 9.19 -11.81
CA ILE A 218 18.31 9.72 -13.12
C ILE A 218 19.59 10.55 -12.98
N ARG A 219 19.67 11.41 -11.98
CA ARG A 219 20.86 12.27 -11.77
C ARG A 219 22.12 11.51 -11.42
N GLN A 220 21.99 10.33 -10.83
CA GLN A 220 23.13 9.45 -10.52
C GLN A 220 23.65 8.75 -11.78
N GLN A 221 22.76 8.49 -12.77
CA GLN A 221 23.07 7.69 -13.95
C GLN A 221 23.30 8.53 -15.21
N ASN A 222 22.72 9.72 -15.34
CA ASN A 222 22.62 10.47 -16.57
C ASN A 222 22.97 11.96 -16.42
N GLN A 223 23.34 12.58 -17.54
CA GLN A 223 23.54 14.02 -17.62
C GLN A 223 22.18 14.75 -17.60
N PRO A 224 22.05 15.83 -16.82
CA PRO A 224 20.76 16.54 -16.67
C PRO A 224 20.19 17.09 -17.98
N ASP A 225 21.03 17.49 -18.94
CA ASP A 225 20.62 18.05 -20.24
C ASP A 225 20.07 16.99 -21.22
N ALA A 226 20.18 15.71 -20.86
CA ALA A 226 19.60 14.60 -21.63
C ALA A 226 18.16 14.27 -21.24
N VAL A 227 17.61 14.93 -20.21
CA VAL A 227 16.29 14.61 -19.63
C VAL A 227 15.19 15.47 -20.23
N THR A 228 14.13 14.82 -20.70
CA THR A 228 12.91 15.45 -21.20
C THR A 228 11.69 14.91 -20.48
N LEU A 229 10.91 15.78 -19.87
CA LEU A 229 9.62 15.45 -19.25
C LEU A 229 8.54 15.49 -20.34
N VAL A 230 7.70 14.45 -20.43
CA VAL A 230 6.68 14.31 -21.47
C VAL A 230 5.31 14.09 -20.85
N CYS A 231 4.33 14.94 -21.12
CA CYS A 231 2.97 14.76 -20.62
C CYS A 231 1.92 15.42 -21.52
N LYS A 232 0.66 15.13 -21.24
CA LYS A 232 -0.48 15.88 -21.77
C LYS A 232 -0.69 17.18 -20.98
N GLU A 233 -1.36 18.17 -21.60
CA GLU A 233 -1.64 19.48 -20.98
C GLU A 233 -2.31 19.34 -19.61
N LYS A 234 -3.31 18.45 -19.47
CA LYS A 234 -4.02 18.21 -18.21
C LYS A 234 -3.14 17.57 -17.10
N GLU A 235 -1.94 17.12 -17.42
CA GLU A 235 -1.00 16.51 -16.48
C GLU A 235 0.23 17.40 -16.22
N ALA A 236 0.25 18.61 -16.79
CA ALA A 236 1.41 19.49 -16.77
C ALA A 236 1.78 19.97 -15.35
N ASP A 237 0.81 20.03 -14.44
CA ASP A 237 1.02 20.35 -13.03
C ASP A 237 2.01 19.37 -12.35
N ARG A 238 2.04 18.12 -12.80
CA ARG A 238 2.92 17.08 -12.26
C ARG A 238 4.39 17.32 -12.59
N LEU A 239 4.68 18.03 -13.68
CA LEU A 239 6.05 18.37 -14.05
C LEU A 239 6.75 19.21 -12.99
N ALA A 240 5.98 20.01 -12.24
CA ALA A 240 6.51 20.84 -11.17
C ALA A 240 7.22 20.02 -10.10
N TYR A 241 6.75 18.80 -9.77
CA TYR A 241 7.39 17.93 -8.78
C TYR A 241 8.78 17.46 -9.25
N PHE A 242 8.92 17.08 -10.53
CA PHE A 242 10.22 16.71 -11.11
C PHE A 242 11.16 17.90 -11.18
N GLN A 243 10.67 19.06 -11.62
CA GLN A 243 11.46 20.28 -11.68
C GLN A 243 11.94 20.69 -10.29
N GLN A 244 11.06 20.67 -9.30
CA GLN A 244 11.41 21.01 -7.91
C GLN A 244 12.44 20.03 -7.34
N ALA A 245 12.25 18.73 -7.52
CA ALA A 245 13.19 17.73 -7.06
C ALA A 245 14.59 17.93 -7.69
N ASN A 246 14.63 18.25 -8.99
CA ASN A 246 15.89 18.51 -9.69
C ASN A 246 16.57 19.79 -9.22
N LEU A 247 15.81 20.87 -9.00
CA LEU A 247 16.35 22.15 -8.51
C LEU A 247 16.91 21.99 -7.08
N VAL A 248 16.19 21.31 -6.18
CA VAL A 248 16.66 21.01 -4.82
C VAL A 248 17.97 20.22 -4.83
N ALA A 249 18.13 19.31 -5.82
CA ALA A 249 19.37 18.57 -6.02
C ALA A 249 20.47 19.36 -6.75
N GLY A 250 20.32 20.68 -6.96
CA GLY A 250 21.31 21.54 -7.61
C GLY A 250 21.36 21.40 -9.12
N GLY A 251 20.30 20.90 -9.77
CA GLY A 251 20.19 20.79 -11.22
C GLY A 251 19.59 22.03 -11.87
N THR A 252 19.76 22.11 -13.19
CA THR A 252 19.06 23.06 -14.05
C THR A 252 17.73 22.47 -14.51
N ARG A 253 16.79 23.33 -14.93
CA ARG A 253 15.46 22.88 -15.37
C ARG A 253 15.56 21.82 -16.49
N PHE A 254 14.82 20.73 -16.34
CA PHE A 254 14.65 19.72 -17.40
C PHE A 254 13.86 20.28 -18.58
N ALA A 255 14.15 19.78 -19.79
CA ALA A 255 13.32 20.07 -20.95
C ALA A 255 11.91 19.49 -20.79
N GLU A 256 10.93 20.15 -21.39
CA GLU A 256 9.53 19.74 -21.32
C GLU A 256 8.94 19.58 -22.72
N LEU A 257 8.18 18.51 -22.92
CA LEU A 257 7.34 18.26 -24.08
C LEU A 257 5.89 18.07 -23.59
N VAL A 258 5.16 19.16 -23.54
CA VAL A 258 3.73 19.15 -23.23
C VAL A 258 2.96 19.06 -24.55
N VAL A 259 2.06 18.08 -24.65
CA VAL A 259 1.27 17.86 -25.86
C VAL A 259 -0.23 18.02 -25.57
N PRO A 260 -1.04 18.42 -26.59
CA PRO A 260 -2.49 18.57 -26.42
C PRO A 260 -3.16 17.30 -25.86
N ASP A 261 -4.19 17.45 -25.06
CA ASP A 261 -4.93 16.33 -24.46
C ASP A 261 -5.51 15.34 -25.48
N ALA A 262 -5.87 15.84 -26.67
CA ALA A 262 -6.37 15.02 -27.77
C ALA A 262 -5.29 14.21 -28.51
N THR A 263 -4.02 14.31 -28.09
CA THR A 263 -2.93 13.59 -28.74
C THR A 263 -3.09 12.07 -28.57
N THR A 264 -3.22 11.36 -29.70
CA THR A 264 -3.32 9.90 -29.76
C THR A 264 -2.14 9.27 -30.51
N SER A 265 -1.30 10.08 -31.18
CA SER A 265 -0.10 9.66 -31.92
C SER A 265 0.99 10.71 -31.76
N PHE A 266 2.24 10.24 -31.83
CA PHE A 266 3.44 11.10 -31.83
C PHE A 266 4.04 11.36 -33.21
N ASP A 267 3.38 10.95 -34.31
CA ASP A 267 3.90 11.09 -35.68
C ASP A 267 4.13 12.55 -36.11
N LYS A 268 3.38 13.49 -35.51
CA LYS A 268 3.51 14.91 -35.72
C LYS A 268 4.58 15.61 -34.87
N PHE A 269 5.17 14.90 -33.95
CA PHE A 269 6.17 15.43 -33.03
C PHE A 269 7.55 14.94 -33.41
N ASP A 270 8.48 15.85 -33.70
CA ASP A 270 9.86 15.48 -33.98
C ASP A 270 10.61 15.13 -32.69
N LEU A 271 10.52 13.86 -32.29
CA LEU A 271 11.24 13.34 -31.12
C LEU A 271 12.73 13.12 -31.40
N ARG A 272 13.18 13.10 -32.67
CA ARG A 272 14.61 12.91 -33.06
C ARG A 272 15.50 14.01 -32.48
N LYS A 273 14.97 15.22 -32.35
CA LYS A 273 15.72 16.36 -31.77
C LYS A 273 16.22 16.13 -30.31
N TYR A 274 15.60 15.17 -29.60
CA TYR A 274 16.03 14.78 -28.27
C TYR A 274 17.05 13.63 -28.30
N LEU A 275 17.24 12.96 -29.42
CA LEU A 275 18.18 11.86 -29.57
C LEU A 275 19.54 12.43 -30.01
N ARG A 276 20.54 12.32 -29.14
CA ARG A 276 21.89 12.83 -29.42
C ARG A 276 22.87 11.68 -29.52
N PRO A 277 23.64 11.55 -30.63
CA PRO A 277 24.67 10.51 -30.75
C PRO A 277 25.65 10.54 -29.59
N GLY A 278 25.97 9.36 -29.05
CA GLY A 278 26.92 9.21 -27.92
C GLY A 278 26.38 9.52 -26.56
N ARG A 279 25.13 9.98 -26.43
CA ARG A 279 24.44 10.21 -25.15
C ARG A 279 23.21 9.37 -24.99
N THR A 280 22.85 9.03 -23.78
CA THR A 280 21.55 8.41 -23.45
C THR A 280 20.47 9.48 -23.41
N ALA A 281 19.44 9.36 -24.23
CA ALA A 281 18.27 10.24 -24.14
C ALA A 281 17.33 9.69 -23.07
N VAL A 282 16.95 10.52 -22.12
CA VAL A 282 16.10 10.16 -20.97
C VAL A 282 14.75 10.84 -21.09
N PHE A 283 13.68 10.06 -21.08
CA PHE A 283 12.32 10.57 -21.08
C PHE A 283 11.61 10.18 -19.78
N VAL A 284 10.92 11.12 -19.17
CA VAL A 284 10.12 10.90 -17.96
C VAL A 284 8.67 11.22 -18.28
N MET A 285 7.77 10.27 -18.05
CA MET A 285 6.35 10.43 -18.32
C MET A 285 5.53 10.27 -17.02
N PRO A 286 5.04 11.35 -16.42
CA PRO A 286 4.22 11.31 -15.22
C PRO A 286 2.76 10.89 -15.49
N SER A 287 2.49 10.22 -16.60
CA SER A 287 1.16 9.75 -16.96
C SER A 287 0.87 8.40 -16.31
N TRP A 288 -0.16 8.35 -15.47
CA TRP A 288 -0.56 7.14 -14.76
C TRP A 288 -1.92 6.57 -15.19
N ALA A 289 -2.75 7.35 -15.91
CA ALA A 289 -4.11 6.93 -16.29
C ALA A 289 -4.30 6.78 -17.81
N SER A 290 -3.29 7.13 -18.61
CA SER A 290 -3.42 7.19 -20.08
C SER A 290 -2.53 6.14 -20.75
N GLN A 291 -2.91 4.85 -20.60
CA GLN A 291 -2.19 3.74 -21.22
C GLN A 291 -1.94 3.93 -22.71
N ASP A 292 -2.98 4.34 -23.48
CA ASP A 292 -2.88 4.57 -24.93
C ASP A 292 -1.86 5.67 -25.29
N PHE A 293 -1.80 6.71 -24.47
CA PHE A 293 -0.84 7.79 -24.67
C PHE A 293 0.60 7.31 -24.44
N VAL A 294 0.83 6.57 -23.38
CA VAL A 294 2.12 5.96 -23.07
C VAL A 294 2.53 5.00 -24.18
N MET A 295 1.63 4.10 -24.60
CA MET A 295 1.87 3.15 -25.67
C MET A 295 2.22 3.85 -27.00
N ALA A 296 1.47 4.91 -27.38
CA ALA A 296 1.74 5.68 -28.58
C ALA A 296 3.12 6.33 -28.55
N PHE A 297 3.54 6.86 -27.41
CA PHE A 297 4.87 7.43 -27.22
C PHE A 297 5.96 6.38 -27.36
N LEU A 298 5.85 5.26 -26.63
CA LEU A 298 6.85 4.19 -26.66
C LEU A 298 7.00 3.60 -28.05
N ARG A 299 5.89 3.35 -28.75
CA ARG A 299 5.89 2.86 -30.14
C ARG A 299 6.63 3.81 -31.10
N ASN A 300 6.31 5.10 -31.05
CA ASN A 300 6.98 6.09 -31.92
C ASN A 300 8.46 6.19 -31.55
N LEU A 301 8.81 6.27 -30.28
CA LEU A 301 10.19 6.40 -29.84
C LEU A 301 11.04 5.19 -30.24
N LYS A 302 10.49 3.95 -30.11
CA LYS A 302 11.15 2.73 -30.58
C LYS A 302 11.43 2.79 -32.12
N ALA A 303 10.45 3.24 -32.91
CA ALA A 303 10.58 3.31 -34.35
C ALA A 303 11.68 4.27 -34.79
N ILE A 304 11.91 5.36 -34.05
CA ILE A 304 12.86 6.42 -34.48
C ILE A 304 14.23 6.35 -33.81
N LYS A 305 14.37 5.61 -32.67
CA LYS A 305 15.62 5.65 -31.88
C LYS A 305 16.84 5.14 -32.63
N GLY A 306 16.67 4.22 -33.57
CA GLY A 306 17.80 3.59 -34.25
C GLY A 306 18.79 2.98 -33.28
N SER A 307 20.06 3.32 -33.40
CA SER A 307 21.16 2.89 -32.52
C SER A 307 21.33 3.76 -31.27
N ASN A 308 20.53 4.83 -31.08
CA ASN A 308 20.65 5.70 -29.93
C ASN A 308 20.24 4.97 -28.64
N ARG A 309 20.94 5.24 -27.54
CA ARG A 309 20.56 4.77 -26.23
C ARG A 309 19.43 5.62 -25.67
N VAL A 310 18.40 4.95 -25.18
CA VAL A 310 17.20 5.60 -24.64
C VAL A 310 16.83 4.93 -23.33
N GLU A 311 16.38 5.73 -22.37
CA GLU A 311 15.76 5.30 -21.13
C GLU A 311 14.44 6.04 -20.94
N VAL A 312 13.41 5.32 -20.52
CA VAL A 312 12.09 5.89 -20.25
C VAL A 312 11.72 5.58 -18.79
N TYR A 313 11.27 6.60 -18.08
CA TYR A 313 10.81 6.50 -16.71
C TYR A 313 9.32 6.79 -16.62
N GLY A 314 8.56 5.85 -16.03
CA GLY A 314 7.13 5.93 -15.86
C GLY A 314 6.70 5.85 -14.41
N MET A 315 5.39 5.80 -14.21
CA MET A 315 4.73 5.77 -12.90
C MET A 315 4.37 4.34 -12.49
N PRO A 316 4.07 4.08 -11.19
CA PRO A 316 3.76 2.74 -10.68
C PRO A 316 2.65 2.02 -11.45
N GLN A 317 1.65 2.76 -11.93
CA GLN A 317 0.48 2.21 -12.62
C GLN A 317 0.81 1.51 -13.94
N TRP A 318 2.01 1.76 -14.50
CA TRP A 318 2.44 1.09 -15.74
C TRP A 318 2.61 -0.42 -15.57
N GLN A 319 2.78 -0.92 -14.35
CA GLN A 319 2.76 -2.36 -14.08
C GLN A 319 1.43 -3.02 -14.50
N GLY A 320 0.32 -2.30 -14.42
CA GLY A 320 -1.00 -2.76 -14.82
C GLY A 320 -1.39 -2.43 -16.26
N PHE A 321 -0.48 -1.88 -17.08
CA PHE A 321 -0.75 -1.52 -18.47
C PHE A 321 -0.56 -2.72 -19.39
N GLU A 322 -1.58 -3.58 -19.47
CA GLU A 322 -1.53 -4.85 -20.21
C GLU A 322 -1.33 -4.68 -21.73
N ALA A 323 -1.74 -3.54 -22.31
CA ALA A 323 -1.59 -3.30 -23.75
C ALA A 323 -0.17 -2.89 -24.16
N ILE A 324 0.74 -2.63 -23.23
CA ILE A 324 2.13 -2.28 -23.56
C ILE A 324 2.93 -3.55 -23.80
N GLU A 325 3.35 -3.76 -25.04
CA GLU A 325 4.14 -4.92 -25.41
C GLU A 325 5.51 -4.93 -24.69
N PRO A 326 5.93 -6.07 -24.12
CA PRO A 326 7.23 -6.24 -23.45
C PRO A 326 8.42 -5.82 -24.31
N GLU A 327 8.29 -5.92 -25.62
CA GLU A 327 9.31 -5.49 -26.57
C GLU A 327 9.62 -4.00 -26.48
N TYR A 328 8.59 -3.13 -26.31
CA TYR A 328 8.81 -1.70 -26.13
C TYR A 328 9.49 -1.41 -24.80
N LEU A 329 9.07 -2.09 -23.74
CA LEU A 329 9.63 -1.93 -22.40
C LEU A 329 11.13 -2.29 -22.38
N THR A 330 11.48 -3.39 -23.01
CA THR A 330 12.88 -3.85 -23.13
C THR A 330 13.72 -2.92 -24.02
N ALA A 331 13.23 -2.61 -25.25
CA ALA A 331 13.98 -1.84 -26.24
C ALA A 331 14.27 -0.40 -25.79
N LEU A 332 13.44 0.16 -24.94
CA LEU A 332 13.55 1.54 -24.42
C LEU A 332 14.06 1.61 -23.00
N ASN A 333 14.56 0.50 -22.42
CA ASN A 333 15.03 0.44 -21.05
C ASN A 333 14.04 1.11 -20.09
N VAL A 334 12.78 0.62 -20.07
CA VAL A 334 11.73 1.26 -19.27
C VAL A 334 11.95 0.98 -17.80
N HIS A 335 11.90 2.05 -17.02
CA HIS A 335 11.93 2.04 -15.56
C HIS A 335 10.62 2.61 -15.03
N ILE A 336 10.23 2.17 -13.86
CA ILE A 336 9.09 2.74 -13.11
C ILE A 336 9.47 2.94 -11.64
N SER A 337 8.76 3.82 -10.97
CA SER A 337 8.80 3.88 -9.52
C SER A 337 7.75 2.93 -8.91
N ALA A 338 8.02 2.40 -7.73
CA ALA A 338 7.07 1.57 -7.00
C ALA A 338 7.17 1.82 -5.49
N ALA A 339 6.03 1.92 -4.81
CA ALA A 339 5.98 2.05 -3.35
C ALA A 339 6.34 0.74 -2.63
N ALA A 340 6.20 -0.39 -3.33
CA ALA A 340 6.45 -1.71 -2.82
C ALA A 340 7.02 -2.62 -3.91
N TYR A 341 7.82 -3.59 -3.48
CA TYR A 341 8.26 -4.70 -4.32
C TYR A 341 8.37 -5.97 -3.47
N LEU A 342 7.81 -7.06 -3.96
CA LEU A 342 7.85 -8.36 -3.30
C LEU A 342 8.77 -9.32 -4.08
N ASP A 343 9.93 -9.61 -3.51
CA ASP A 343 10.78 -10.67 -4.04
C ASP A 343 10.30 -12.03 -3.54
N TYR A 344 9.46 -12.69 -4.30
CA TYR A 344 8.92 -14.02 -3.95
C TYR A 344 9.99 -15.12 -3.85
N SER A 345 11.22 -14.87 -4.26
CA SER A 345 12.35 -15.78 -4.04
C SER A 345 12.96 -15.65 -2.64
N ALA A 346 12.78 -14.49 -1.99
CA ALA A 346 13.37 -14.18 -0.70
C ALA A 346 12.84 -15.08 0.43
N PRO A 347 13.71 -15.59 1.32
CA PRO A 347 13.29 -16.45 2.43
C PRO A 347 12.26 -15.81 3.36
N ALA A 348 12.39 -14.51 3.65
CA ALA A 348 11.44 -13.80 4.52
C ALA A 348 10.02 -13.76 3.94
N ILE A 349 9.90 -13.54 2.62
CA ILE A 349 8.62 -13.57 1.91
C ILE A 349 7.99 -14.97 1.99
N LYS A 350 8.78 -16.02 1.71
CA LYS A 350 8.31 -17.43 1.79
C LYS A 350 7.85 -17.79 3.20
N THR A 351 8.60 -17.38 4.21
CA THR A 351 8.24 -17.61 5.62
C THR A 351 6.92 -16.93 5.96
N PHE A 352 6.74 -15.67 5.54
CA PHE A 352 5.48 -14.98 5.76
C PHE A 352 4.31 -15.64 5.01
N GLN A 353 4.50 -16.01 3.74
CA GLN A 353 3.48 -16.72 2.96
C GLN A 353 3.04 -18.02 3.64
N GLN A 354 3.99 -18.79 4.17
CA GLN A 354 3.69 -20.01 4.91
C GLN A 354 2.88 -19.72 6.17
N SER A 355 3.34 -18.77 7.00
CA SER A 355 2.63 -18.39 8.23
C SER A 355 1.21 -17.85 7.95
N PHE A 356 1.06 -17.10 6.86
CA PHE A 356 -0.23 -16.57 6.43
C PHE A 356 -1.16 -17.71 5.98
N TYR A 357 -0.64 -18.65 5.19
CA TYR A 357 -1.42 -19.81 4.75
C TYR A 357 -1.85 -20.71 5.92
N GLU A 358 -0.95 -20.97 6.87
CA GLU A 358 -1.25 -21.75 8.08
C GLU A 358 -2.36 -21.07 8.92
N ALA A 359 -2.37 -19.72 8.98
CA ALA A 359 -3.35 -18.97 9.75
C ALA A 359 -4.71 -18.80 9.06
N THR A 360 -4.74 -18.76 7.71
CA THR A 360 -5.94 -18.34 6.95
C THR A 360 -6.44 -19.37 5.94
N GLY A 361 -5.62 -20.34 5.56
CA GLY A 361 -5.89 -21.29 4.48
C GLY A 361 -5.74 -20.72 3.07
N THR A 362 -5.28 -19.46 2.92
CA THR A 362 -5.06 -18.78 1.63
C THR A 362 -3.66 -18.17 1.56
N LEU A 363 -3.20 -17.83 0.35
CA LEU A 363 -1.98 -17.06 0.20
C LEU A 363 -2.25 -15.57 0.45
N PRO A 364 -1.25 -14.82 0.99
CA PRO A 364 -1.39 -13.39 1.17
C PRO A 364 -1.38 -12.65 -0.17
N GLU A 365 -2.22 -11.63 -0.26
CA GLU A 365 -2.16 -10.61 -1.28
C GLU A 365 -1.29 -9.44 -0.79
N GLU A 366 -1.11 -8.42 -1.63
CA GLU A 366 -0.29 -7.26 -1.30
C GLU A 366 -0.72 -6.59 0.02
N ASP A 367 -2.04 -6.50 0.26
CA ASP A 367 -2.60 -5.95 1.49
C ASP A 367 -2.23 -6.77 2.74
N GLY A 368 -2.09 -8.09 2.60
CA GLY A 368 -1.63 -8.96 3.69
C GLY A 368 -0.19 -8.66 4.10
N PHE A 369 0.69 -8.46 3.13
CA PHE A 369 2.07 -8.02 3.39
C PHE A 369 2.11 -6.61 3.97
N ASN A 370 1.26 -5.69 3.48
CA ASN A 370 1.18 -4.34 4.02
C ASN A 370 0.72 -4.31 5.49
N GLY A 371 -0.32 -5.07 5.81
CA GLY A 371 -0.80 -5.20 7.19
C GLY A 371 0.28 -5.72 8.13
N TYR A 372 1.06 -6.70 7.69
CA TYR A 372 2.21 -7.20 8.44
C TYR A 372 3.29 -6.13 8.63
N ASP A 373 3.75 -5.50 7.55
CA ASP A 373 4.85 -4.52 7.60
C ASP A 373 4.51 -3.30 8.46
N VAL A 374 3.31 -2.74 8.30
CA VAL A 374 2.87 -1.56 9.07
C VAL A 374 2.74 -1.90 10.56
N THR A 375 2.24 -3.09 10.87
CA THR A 375 2.08 -3.51 12.27
C THR A 375 3.42 -3.84 12.91
N MET A 376 4.33 -4.53 12.19
CA MET A 376 5.69 -4.78 12.64
C MET A 376 6.46 -3.48 12.88
N PHE A 377 6.38 -2.54 11.93
CA PHE A 377 6.95 -1.20 12.08
C PHE A 377 6.44 -0.52 13.35
N THR A 378 5.13 -0.41 13.48
CA THR A 378 4.50 0.28 14.63
C THR A 378 4.89 -0.38 15.96
N GLY A 379 4.83 -1.71 16.04
CA GLY A 379 5.18 -2.46 17.24
C GLY A 379 6.67 -2.32 17.60
N LYS A 380 7.57 -2.43 16.63
CA LYS A 380 9.02 -2.25 16.85
C LYS A 380 9.34 -0.83 17.32
N MET A 381 8.70 0.18 16.74
CA MET A 381 8.89 1.57 17.17
C MET A 381 8.36 1.80 18.59
N LEU A 382 7.22 1.24 18.96
CA LEU A 382 6.71 1.26 20.33
C LEU A 382 7.66 0.55 21.30
N MET A 383 8.22 -0.60 20.91
CA MET A 383 9.20 -1.32 21.72
C MET A 383 10.49 -0.53 21.94
N GLN A 384 10.90 0.27 20.99
CA GLN A 384 12.16 0.99 21.04
C GLN A 384 12.05 2.37 21.67
N TYR A 385 10.97 3.10 21.40
CA TYR A 385 10.83 4.52 21.75
C TYR A 385 9.52 4.87 22.49
N GLY A 386 8.64 3.89 22.75
CA GLY A 386 7.33 4.16 23.31
C GLY A 386 6.50 5.10 22.42
N LEU A 387 5.64 5.90 23.01
CA LEU A 387 4.79 6.86 22.28
C LEU A 387 5.55 8.09 21.74
N SER A 388 6.84 8.22 22.02
CA SER A 388 7.66 9.30 21.45
C SER A 388 8.27 8.93 20.08
N PHE A 389 7.97 7.75 19.55
CA PHE A 389 8.59 7.25 18.33
C PHE A 389 8.41 8.16 17.09
N PRO A 390 7.30 8.91 16.89
CA PRO A 390 7.21 9.79 15.72
C PRO A 390 8.38 10.78 15.64
N GLY A 391 8.77 11.37 16.74
CA GLY A 391 9.91 12.30 16.81
C GLY A 391 11.30 11.65 16.61
N ARG A 392 11.35 10.32 16.47
CA ARG A 392 12.60 9.56 16.31
C ARG A 392 12.75 8.91 14.93
N LEU A 393 11.75 9.06 14.04
CA LEU A 393 11.74 8.37 12.74
C LEU A 393 12.73 8.96 11.74
N SER A 394 13.03 10.26 11.81
CA SER A 394 13.98 10.89 10.88
C SER A 394 15.38 10.27 11.01
N GLY A 395 15.91 9.79 9.89
CA GLY A 395 17.21 9.13 9.82
C GLY A 395 17.21 7.64 10.23
N GLN A 396 16.06 7.09 10.64
CA GLN A 396 15.89 5.66 10.86
C GLN A 396 15.46 4.94 9.59
N ILE A 397 15.88 3.69 9.47
CA ILE A 397 15.46 2.80 8.38
C ILE A 397 14.82 1.58 9.03
N PHE A 398 13.57 1.33 8.71
CA PHE A 398 12.90 0.08 9.03
C PHE A 398 12.83 -0.79 7.78
N ARG A 399 13.28 -2.05 7.87
CA ARG A 399 13.24 -2.99 6.76
C ARG A 399 11.98 -3.83 6.84
N GLY A 400 11.08 -3.63 5.88
CA GLY A 400 9.86 -4.41 5.70
C GLY A 400 10.02 -5.51 4.66
N LEU A 401 8.97 -6.30 4.48
CA LEU A 401 8.88 -7.32 3.42
C LEU A 401 8.71 -6.69 2.03
N ARG A 402 8.02 -5.56 1.96
CA ARG A 402 7.70 -4.83 0.73
C ARG A 402 8.75 -3.80 0.33
N GLY A 403 9.69 -3.50 1.24
CA GLY A 403 10.73 -2.49 1.07
C GLY A 403 11.06 -1.80 2.39
N ASP A 404 11.99 -0.87 2.31
CA ASP A 404 12.37 -0.05 3.46
C ASP A 404 11.29 1.01 3.77
N LEU A 405 11.21 1.42 5.04
CA LEU A 405 10.50 2.64 5.43
C LEU A 405 11.52 3.67 5.92
N ARG A 406 11.51 4.85 5.30
CA ARG A 406 12.41 5.98 5.58
C ARG A 406 11.58 7.24 5.66
N PHE A 407 11.52 7.85 6.83
CA PHE A 407 10.62 8.98 7.05
C PHE A 407 11.33 10.32 6.98
N ALA A 408 10.67 11.27 6.32
CA ALA A 408 11.05 12.66 6.30
C ALA A 408 9.86 13.56 6.70
N PRO A 409 10.14 14.73 7.30
CA PRO A 409 9.10 15.71 7.59
C PRO A 409 8.57 16.37 6.30
N VAL A 410 7.26 16.54 6.23
CA VAL A 410 6.57 17.25 5.14
C VAL A 410 6.14 18.63 5.61
N TYR A 411 6.35 19.63 4.76
CA TYR A 411 5.93 21.01 4.94
C TYR A 411 5.04 21.39 3.75
N THR A 412 3.77 21.66 4.01
CA THR A 412 2.79 22.04 2.94
C THR A 412 2.82 23.54 2.64
N THR A 413 3.31 24.34 3.58
CA THR A 413 3.51 25.78 3.38
C THR A 413 4.96 26.06 2.96
N THR A 414 5.11 26.86 1.89
CA THR A 414 6.41 27.24 1.32
C THR A 414 7.24 28.18 2.20
N VAL A 415 6.67 28.70 3.26
CA VAL A 415 7.34 29.55 4.26
C VAL A 415 7.30 28.79 5.57
N PRO A 416 8.41 28.18 6.02
CA PRO A 416 8.49 27.67 7.39
C PRO A 416 8.20 28.86 8.32
N ASP A 417 7.22 28.72 9.21
CA ASP A 417 7.10 29.66 10.32
C ASP A 417 8.34 29.42 11.21
N ASP A 418 9.37 30.24 11.02
CA ASP A 418 10.66 30.15 11.72
C ASP A 418 10.53 30.11 13.25
N ARG A 419 9.35 30.42 13.79
CA ARG A 419 9.10 30.46 15.21
C ARG A 419 8.71 29.09 15.82
N THR A 420 8.18 28.14 15.00
CA THR A 420 7.72 26.85 15.53
C THR A 420 8.50 25.64 15.02
N ASN A 421 9.21 25.77 13.90
CA ASN A 421 9.92 24.67 13.20
C ASN A 421 9.08 23.37 13.12
N GLN A 422 7.76 23.51 13.06
CA GLN A 422 6.81 22.43 13.14
C GLN A 422 6.45 21.95 11.74
N TYR A 423 6.79 20.71 11.41
CA TYR A 423 6.34 20.08 10.18
C TYR A 423 4.87 19.64 10.25
N ASP A 424 4.28 19.41 9.09
CA ASP A 424 2.87 19.04 8.99
C ASP A 424 2.65 17.58 9.35
N TYR A 425 3.50 16.68 8.87
CA TYR A 425 3.46 15.24 9.17
C TYR A 425 4.75 14.56 8.73
N LEU A 426 4.86 13.26 8.99
CA LEU A 426 5.94 12.41 8.54
C LEU A 426 5.49 11.53 7.37
N GLU A 427 6.28 11.51 6.30
CA GLU A 427 6.02 10.69 5.12
C GLU A 427 7.16 9.71 4.87
N ASN A 428 6.81 8.47 4.52
CA ASN A 428 7.78 7.52 3.98
C ASN A 428 8.23 8.00 2.59
N THR A 429 9.53 8.20 2.44
CA THR A 429 10.15 8.67 1.19
C THR A 429 10.85 7.57 0.41
N PHE A 430 10.83 6.34 0.92
CA PHE A 430 11.43 5.23 0.21
C PHE A 430 10.54 4.79 -0.96
N VAL A 431 11.14 4.73 -2.14
CA VAL A 431 10.51 4.32 -3.39
C VAL A 431 11.50 3.43 -4.14
N HIS A 432 11.06 2.27 -4.56
CA HIS A 432 11.82 1.42 -5.47
C HIS A 432 11.88 2.03 -6.85
N ILE A 433 13.02 1.95 -7.50
CA ILE A 433 13.12 2.08 -8.97
C ILE A 433 13.21 0.67 -9.54
N LEU A 434 12.26 0.33 -10.38
CA LEU A 434 12.20 -0.95 -11.03
C LEU A 434 12.50 -0.78 -12.51
N LYS A 435 13.26 -1.72 -13.08
CA LYS A 435 13.54 -1.80 -14.50
C LYS A 435 12.84 -3.00 -15.10
N PHE A 436 12.29 -2.87 -16.30
CA PHE A 436 11.74 -4.02 -17.01
C PHE A 436 12.89 -4.92 -17.51
N ASP A 437 12.89 -6.17 -17.05
CA ASP A 437 13.82 -7.21 -17.48
C ASP A 437 13.04 -8.46 -17.88
N LYS A 438 13.18 -8.85 -19.17
CA LYS A 438 12.61 -10.06 -19.81
C LYS A 438 11.11 -10.26 -19.58
N TYR A 439 10.67 -10.44 -18.35
CA TYR A 439 9.30 -10.89 -18.03
C TYR A 439 8.58 -10.00 -17.01
N GLY A 440 9.28 -9.04 -16.43
CA GLY A 440 8.68 -8.20 -15.40
C GLY A 440 9.56 -7.06 -14.93
N PHE A 441 9.02 -6.25 -14.05
CA PHE A 441 9.77 -5.19 -13.41
C PHE A 441 10.53 -5.74 -12.19
N VAL A 442 11.84 -5.51 -12.16
CA VAL A 442 12.73 -5.91 -11.07
C VAL A 442 13.49 -4.72 -10.53
N PRO A 443 13.84 -4.68 -9.23
CA PRO A 443 14.62 -3.59 -8.67
C PRO A 443 15.94 -3.42 -9.41
N VAL A 444 16.32 -2.16 -9.65
CA VAL A 444 17.68 -1.85 -10.08
C VAL A 444 18.62 -2.04 -8.89
N GLU A 445 19.77 -2.68 -9.14
CA GLU A 445 20.84 -2.75 -8.13
C GLU A 445 21.35 -1.34 -7.87
N ASN A 446 21.38 -0.93 -6.60
CA ASN A 446 21.92 0.36 -6.15
C ASN A 446 23.42 0.25 -5.91
#